data_3940496560293c703b073beebf4fafbd
#
_entry.id   3940496560293c703b073beebf4fafbd
#
_cell.length_a   1.000
_cell.length_b   1.000
_cell.length_c   1.000
_cell.angle_alpha   90.00
_cell.angle_beta   90.00
_cell.angle_gamma   90.00
#
_symmetry.space_group_name_H-M   'P 1'
#
loop_
_entity.id
_entity.type
_entity.pdbx_description
1 polymer ?
#
loop_
_entity_poly.entity_id
_entity_poly.type
_entity_poly.pdbx_seq_one_letter_code
_entity_poly.pdbx_strand_id
1 'polypeptide(L)'
;MTTTRRDLLTGAITIAGAAVVPDVTGAQEQHDHKHDHQAVPSEPALRVKALESLMVAKGLVDRAALDALIDNYEHKVGPRNGARVIARAWVDHAFRQRLLAEGTAAIAELGYGGDTMLVVENTAKIHNLVVCTLCSCYPWSTLGLPPVWYKSTAYRARSVIDPRGVLREFGLELGNEVEVRVWDSTADLRYLVLPERPAGTEHMSEAELTALVTRDAMLGVAKVSLPSESIRP
;
A
#
# COMPACT_ATOMS: atom_id res chain seq x y z
N MET A 1 -45.99 -34.43 17.14
CA MET A 1 -45.73 -34.53 15.67
C MET A 1 -44.53 -33.67 15.35
N THR A 2 -43.37 -34.30 15.22
CA THR A 2 -42.10 -33.66 15.00
C THR A 2 -41.75 -33.74 13.53
N THR A 3 -41.80 -32.62 12.85
CA THR A 3 -41.43 -32.49 11.41
C THR A 3 -39.91 -32.45 11.29
N THR A 4 -39.35 -33.45 10.63
CA THR A 4 -37.88 -33.57 10.40
C THR A 4 -37.46 -32.79 9.17
N ARG A 5 -36.24 -32.30 9.21
CA ARG A 5 -35.56 -31.48 8.17
C ARG A 5 -35.40 -32.11 6.77
N ARG A 6 -35.98 -33.26 6.54
CA ARG A 6 -35.86 -34.03 5.31
C ARG A 6 -36.98 -33.79 4.27
N ASP A 7 -38.05 -33.10 4.63
CA ASP A 7 -39.23 -32.99 3.76
C ASP A 7 -39.27 -31.74 2.85
N LEU A 8 -38.16 -31.02 2.74
CA LEU A 8 -38.06 -29.76 1.95
C LEU A 8 -37.29 -29.89 0.61
N LEU A 9 -36.99 -31.09 0.15
CA LEU A 9 -36.15 -31.30 -1.06
C LEU A 9 -36.81 -32.03 -2.21
N THR A 10 -38.13 -31.97 -2.33
CA THR A 10 -38.82 -32.55 -3.50
C THR A 10 -39.85 -31.58 -4.06
N GLY A 11 -39.39 -30.64 -4.86
CA GLY A 11 -40.19 -29.78 -5.68
C GLY A 11 -39.46 -29.42 -6.96
N ALA A 12 -39.45 -30.35 -7.93
CA ALA A 12 -38.94 -30.08 -9.26
C ALA A 12 -39.93 -29.15 -10.00
N ILE A 13 -39.54 -27.90 -10.23
CA ILE A 13 -40.23 -27.01 -11.17
C ILE A 13 -39.36 -26.86 -12.40
N THR A 14 -39.81 -27.51 -13.48
CA THR A 14 -39.27 -27.34 -14.83
C THR A 14 -39.81 -26.04 -15.39
N ILE A 15 -38.98 -25.00 -15.50
CA ILE A 15 -39.30 -23.81 -16.27
C ILE A 15 -38.31 -23.74 -17.44
N ALA A 16 -38.82 -24.04 -18.63
CA ALA A 16 -38.15 -23.73 -19.88
C ALA A 16 -38.33 -22.23 -20.14
N GLY A 17 -37.25 -21.47 -19.91
CA GLY A 17 -37.17 -20.06 -20.23
C GLY A 17 -35.87 -19.79 -20.94
N ALA A 18 -35.90 -19.32 -22.18
CA ALA A 18 -34.76 -18.90 -22.95
C ALA A 18 -33.97 -17.83 -22.18
N ALA A 19 -32.77 -18.14 -21.78
CA ALA A 19 -31.87 -17.17 -21.16
C ALA A 19 -31.39 -16.20 -22.24
N VAL A 20 -31.94 -15.00 -22.23
CA VAL A 20 -31.30 -13.82 -22.83
C VAL A 20 -30.14 -13.50 -21.92
N VAL A 21 -28.93 -13.77 -22.39
CA VAL A 21 -27.68 -13.33 -21.74
C VAL A 21 -27.62 -11.82 -21.96
N PRO A 22 -27.68 -10.97 -20.93
CA PRO A 22 -27.36 -9.56 -21.11
C PRO A 22 -25.90 -9.43 -21.47
N ASP A 23 -25.63 -8.79 -22.57
CA ASP A 23 -24.33 -8.33 -23.00
C ASP A 23 -23.77 -7.40 -21.92
N VAL A 24 -22.84 -7.91 -21.14
CA VAL A 24 -22.11 -7.12 -20.13
C VAL A 24 -21.01 -6.36 -20.86
N THR A 25 -21.41 -5.40 -21.69
CA THR A 25 -20.49 -4.36 -22.16
C THR A 25 -20.03 -3.58 -20.95
N GLY A 26 -18.74 -3.74 -20.64
CA GLY A 26 -18.09 -3.22 -19.44
C GLY A 26 -18.30 -1.72 -19.25
N ALA A 27 -18.94 -1.39 -18.17
CA ALA A 27 -18.72 -0.11 -17.53
C ALA A 27 -17.31 -0.16 -16.92
N GLN A 28 -16.34 0.39 -17.62
CA GLN A 28 -15.07 0.80 -17.03
C GLN A 28 -15.40 1.89 -16.00
N GLU A 29 -15.49 1.51 -14.75
CA GLU A 29 -15.44 2.47 -13.66
C GLU A 29 -14.03 3.08 -13.69
N GLN A 30 -13.95 4.27 -14.25
CA GLN A 30 -12.80 5.15 -14.07
C GLN A 30 -12.68 5.42 -12.57
N HIS A 31 -11.77 4.74 -11.90
CA HIS A 31 -11.35 5.10 -10.55
C HIS A 31 -10.62 6.44 -10.64
N ASP A 32 -11.42 7.51 -10.57
CA ASP A 32 -10.92 8.86 -10.31
C ASP A 32 -10.28 8.83 -8.91
N HIS A 33 -8.94 8.97 -8.84
CA HIS A 33 -8.19 9.02 -7.58
C HIS A 33 -8.43 10.32 -6.78
N LYS A 34 -9.50 11.02 -7.04
CA LYS A 34 -10.03 12.00 -6.11
C LYS A 34 -10.40 11.27 -4.84
N HIS A 35 -9.77 11.66 -3.73
CA HIS A 35 -10.18 11.29 -2.40
C HIS A 35 -11.69 11.54 -2.28
N ASP A 36 -12.47 10.48 -2.44
CA ASP A 36 -13.91 10.53 -2.32
C ASP A 36 -14.21 10.76 -0.83
N HIS A 37 -14.30 12.03 -0.47
CA HIS A 37 -14.83 12.44 0.82
C HIS A 37 -16.31 12.09 0.82
N GLN A 38 -16.62 10.83 1.15
CA GLN A 38 -17.99 10.44 1.36
C GLN A 38 -18.61 11.40 2.37
N ALA A 39 -19.63 12.13 1.97
CA ALA A 39 -20.33 13.07 2.84
C ALA A 39 -20.88 12.38 4.11
N VAL A 40 -21.08 11.06 4.05
CA VAL A 40 -21.45 10.21 5.18
C VAL A 40 -20.42 9.11 5.34
N PRO A 41 -19.75 8.97 6.52
CA PRO A 41 -18.82 7.89 6.77
C PRO A 41 -19.50 6.51 6.60
N SER A 42 -18.72 5.51 6.16
CA SER A 42 -19.21 4.14 6.06
C SER A 42 -19.69 3.59 7.42
N GLU A 43 -20.60 2.62 7.40
CA GLU A 43 -21.10 2.01 8.63
C GLU A 43 -19.98 1.48 9.56
N PRO A 44 -18.94 0.78 9.07
CA PRO A 44 -17.81 0.39 9.92
C PRO A 44 -17.08 1.58 10.53
N ALA A 45 -16.89 2.68 9.79
CA ALA A 45 -16.24 3.89 10.31
C ALA A 45 -17.08 4.53 11.43
N LEU A 46 -18.40 4.57 11.28
CA LEU A 46 -19.32 5.06 12.33
C LEU A 46 -19.27 4.18 13.59
N ARG A 47 -19.21 2.86 13.44
CA ARG A 47 -19.06 1.92 14.56
C ARG A 47 -17.76 2.12 15.32
N VAL A 48 -16.64 2.30 14.61
CA VAL A 48 -15.33 2.58 15.20
C VAL A 48 -15.38 3.90 15.98
N LYS A 49 -15.96 4.96 15.38
CA LYS A 49 -16.10 6.25 16.05
C LYS A 49 -17.00 6.20 17.29
N ALA A 50 -18.07 5.43 17.24
CA ALA A 50 -18.93 5.21 18.41
C ALA A 50 -18.20 4.47 19.52
N LEU A 51 -17.41 3.44 19.18
CA LEU A 51 -16.59 2.71 20.15
C LEU A 51 -15.53 3.62 20.77
N GLU A 52 -14.81 4.40 19.98
CA GLU A 52 -13.85 5.41 20.46
C GLU A 52 -14.51 6.35 21.46
N SER A 53 -15.65 6.95 21.09
CA SER A 53 -16.40 7.86 21.93
C SER A 53 -16.80 7.23 23.27
N LEU A 54 -17.21 5.96 23.25
CA LEU A 54 -17.58 5.19 24.45
C LEU A 54 -16.36 4.93 25.34
N MET A 55 -15.21 4.57 24.73
CA MET A 55 -13.98 4.33 25.48
C MET A 55 -13.44 5.61 26.14
N VAL A 56 -13.50 6.73 25.45
CA VAL A 56 -13.16 8.06 26.00
C VAL A 56 -14.12 8.42 27.14
N ALA A 57 -15.43 8.28 26.94
CA ALA A 57 -16.44 8.57 27.96
C ALA A 57 -16.27 7.71 29.22
N LYS A 58 -15.78 6.49 29.09
CA LYS A 58 -15.47 5.59 30.22
C LYS A 58 -14.08 5.82 30.83
N GLY A 59 -13.29 6.76 30.34
CA GLY A 59 -11.93 7.03 30.79
C GLY A 59 -10.92 5.92 30.50
N LEU A 60 -11.24 5.01 29.57
CA LEU A 60 -10.33 3.93 29.13
C LEU A 60 -9.30 4.41 28.11
N VAL A 61 -9.60 5.47 27.39
CA VAL A 61 -8.72 6.09 26.39
C VAL A 61 -8.71 7.59 26.64
N ASP A 62 -7.52 8.18 26.71
CA ASP A 62 -7.33 9.62 26.68
C ASP A 62 -7.38 10.11 25.24
N ARG A 63 -8.31 11.03 24.94
CA ARG A 63 -8.51 11.55 23.59
C ARG A 63 -7.27 12.30 23.08
N ALA A 64 -6.65 13.11 23.93
CA ALA A 64 -5.48 13.89 23.52
C ALA A 64 -4.28 12.98 23.22
N ALA A 65 -4.12 11.88 23.96
CA ALA A 65 -3.09 10.90 23.70
C ALA A 65 -3.34 10.15 22.37
N LEU A 66 -4.61 9.83 22.06
CA LEU A 66 -4.99 9.23 20.79
C LEU A 66 -4.74 10.17 19.61
N ASP A 67 -5.16 11.44 19.72
CA ASP A 67 -4.94 12.45 18.69
C ASP A 67 -3.43 12.70 18.46
N ALA A 68 -2.62 12.73 19.53
CA ALA A 68 -1.17 12.86 19.42
C ALA A 68 -0.51 11.64 18.73
N LEU A 69 -1.03 10.45 18.98
CA LEU A 69 -0.57 9.24 18.31
C LEU A 69 -0.89 9.28 16.82
N ILE A 70 -2.10 9.66 16.45
CA ILE A 70 -2.52 9.81 15.05
C ILE A 70 -1.65 10.85 14.36
N ASP A 71 -1.50 12.06 14.95
CA ASP A 71 -0.63 13.12 14.42
C ASP A 71 0.80 12.65 14.20
N ASN A 72 1.34 11.86 15.14
CA ASN A 72 2.68 11.30 15.01
C ASN A 72 2.80 10.39 13.79
N TYR A 73 1.85 9.48 13.58
CA TYR A 73 1.89 8.55 12.44
C TYR A 73 1.57 9.21 11.11
N GLU A 74 0.73 10.24 11.08
CA GLU A 74 0.37 10.95 9.85
C GLU A 74 1.45 11.94 9.40
N HIS A 75 2.09 12.65 10.34
CA HIS A 75 2.94 13.78 10.01
C HIS A 75 4.41 13.61 10.38
N LYS A 76 4.75 12.80 11.39
CA LYS A 76 6.12 12.66 11.89
C LYS A 76 6.78 11.33 11.49
N VAL A 77 6.09 10.21 11.64
CA VAL A 77 6.58 8.91 11.16
C VAL A 77 6.42 8.86 9.65
N GLY A 78 5.21 8.88 9.13
CA GLY A 78 4.83 8.94 7.73
C GLY A 78 5.80 8.23 6.77
N PRO A 79 5.75 8.47 5.49
CA PRO A 79 6.71 7.91 4.54
C PRO A 79 8.12 8.53 4.65
N ARG A 80 8.32 9.55 5.51
CA ARG A 80 9.60 10.26 5.67
C ARG A 80 10.72 9.37 6.20
N ASN A 81 10.43 8.45 7.12
CA ASN A 81 11.44 7.54 7.65
C ASN A 81 11.95 6.61 6.54
N GLY A 82 11.05 6.02 5.77
CA GLY A 82 11.40 5.22 4.61
C GLY A 82 12.18 6.02 3.56
N ALA A 83 11.76 7.25 3.27
CA ALA A 83 12.45 8.11 2.33
C ALA A 83 13.91 8.40 2.76
N ARG A 84 14.17 8.59 4.05
CA ARG A 84 15.53 8.74 4.58
C ARG A 84 16.37 7.46 4.42
N VAL A 85 15.75 6.29 4.68
CA VAL A 85 16.41 4.98 4.44
C VAL A 85 16.82 4.85 2.97
N ILE A 86 15.92 5.17 2.05
CA ILE A 86 16.19 5.10 0.60
C ILE A 86 17.28 6.09 0.18
N ALA A 87 17.16 7.36 0.58
CA ALA A 87 18.14 8.39 0.25
C ALA A 87 19.54 8.05 0.79
N ARG A 88 19.61 7.54 2.02
CA ARG A 88 20.86 7.03 2.61
C ARG A 88 21.45 5.89 1.78
N ALA A 89 20.63 4.93 1.34
CA ALA A 89 21.10 3.83 0.51
C ALA A 89 21.62 4.29 -0.86
N TRP A 90 21.11 5.38 -1.40
CA TRP A 90 21.57 5.93 -2.67
C TRP A 90 22.92 6.66 -2.58
N VAL A 91 23.26 7.22 -1.42
CA VAL A 91 24.53 7.98 -1.23
C VAL A 91 25.61 7.16 -0.50
N ASP A 92 25.23 6.14 0.24
CA ASP A 92 26.15 5.28 1.00
C ASP A 92 26.04 3.83 0.51
N HIS A 93 27.01 3.43 -0.31
CA HIS A 93 27.05 2.08 -0.87
C HIS A 93 27.19 0.98 0.20
N ALA A 94 27.93 1.23 1.27
CA ALA A 94 28.09 0.27 2.35
C ALA A 94 26.78 0.09 3.14
N PHE A 95 26.06 1.19 3.41
CA PHE A 95 24.73 1.12 3.99
C PHE A 95 23.74 0.38 3.07
N ARG A 96 23.75 0.67 1.76
CA ARG A 96 22.89 -0.03 0.79
C ARG A 96 23.14 -1.54 0.80
N GLN A 97 24.39 -1.98 0.86
CA GLN A 97 24.69 -3.42 0.93
C GLN A 97 24.12 -4.05 2.21
N ARG A 98 24.27 -3.40 3.37
CA ARG A 98 23.68 -3.88 4.62
C ARG A 98 22.15 -3.87 4.56
N LEU A 99 21.56 -2.82 4.00
CA LEU A 99 20.09 -2.70 3.86
C LEU A 99 19.49 -3.84 3.05
N LEU A 100 20.14 -4.25 1.98
CA LEU A 100 19.67 -5.34 1.13
C LEU A 100 19.94 -6.73 1.76
N ALA A 101 20.96 -6.87 2.58
CA ALA A 101 21.28 -8.12 3.27
C ALA A 101 20.47 -8.31 4.55
N GLU A 102 20.35 -7.25 5.37
CA GLU A 102 19.81 -7.27 6.73
C GLU A 102 18.91 -6.03 6.97
N GLY A 103 17.81 -5.95 6.20
CA GLY A 103 16.93 -4.77 6.15
C GLY A 103 16.50 -4.27 7.54
N THR A 104 16.09 -5.17 8.43
CA THR A 104 15.67 -4.84 9.80
C THR A 104 16.80 -4.14 10.58
N ALA A 105 18.00 -4.70 10.57
CA ALA A 105 19.13 -4.16 11.31
C ALA A 105 19.60 -2.81 10.74
N ALA A 106 19.71 -2.70 9.41
CA ALA A 106 20.11 -1.48 8.76
C ALA A 106 19.11 -0.32 8.97
N ILE A 107 17.82 -0.60 8.96
CA ILE A 107 16.78 0.40 9.25
C ILE A 107 16.87 0.86 10.71
N ALA A 108 17.17 -0.05 11.62
CA ALA A 108 17.37 0.26 13.05
C ALA A 108 18.57 1.15 13.30
N GLU A 109 19.65 1.10 12.48
CA GLU A 109 20.79 2.03 12.55
C GLU A 109 20.37 3.51 12.46
N LEU A 110 19.26 3.78 11.75
CA LEU A 110 18.70 5.13 11.59
C LEU A 110 17.66 5.48 12.66
N GLY A 111 17.48 4.61 13.66
CA GLY A 111 16.50 4.81 14.74
C GLY A 111 15.06 4.41 14.37
N TYR A 112 14.86 3.73 13.26
CA TYR A 112 13.55 3.26 12.83
C TYR A 112 13.48 1.74 13.02
N GLY A 113 12.50 1.27 13.76
CA GLY A 113 12.37 -0.16 14.06
C GLY A 113 10.94 -0.54 14.40
N GLY A 114 10.70 -1.83 14.59
CA GLY A 114 9.41 -2.37 15.00
C GLY A 114 8.84 -3.43 14.05
N ASP A 115 9.33 -3.51 12.82
CA ASP A 115 8.92 -4.52 11.85
C ASP A 115 10.13 -5.36 11.41
N THR A 116 9.93 -6.65 11.13
CA THR A 116 10.92 -7.45 10.41
C THR A 116 10.83 -7.08 8.92
N MET A 117 11.92 -6.55 8.38
CA MET A 117 11.96 -5.95 7.05
C MET A 117 12.91 -6.68 6.12
N LEU A 118 12.43 -7.00 4.92
CA LEU A 118 13.27 -7.31 3.77
C LEU A 118 13.17 -6.17 2.75
N VAL A 119 14.32 -5.74 2.25
CA VAL A 119 14.40 -4.70 1.23
C VAL A 119 14.73 -5.32 -0.11
N VAL A 120 13.91 -5.00 -1.11
CA VAL A 120 14.03 -5.50 -2.48
C VAL A 120 14.33 -4.34 -3.42
N GLU A 121 15.32 -4.51 -4.28
CA GLU A 121 15.83 -3.42 -5.10
C GLU A 121 15.25 -3.45 -6.51
N ASN A 122 14.79 -2.30 -6.97
CA ASN A 122 14.48 -2.06 -8.39
C ASN A 122 15.78 -1.81 -9.17
N THR A 123 15.79 -2.35 -10.38
CA THR A 123 16.87 -2.16 -11.36
C THR A 123 16.27 -1.88 -12.73
N ALA A 124 17.09 -1.51 -13.70
CA ALA A 124 16.65 -1.33 -15.07
C ALA A 124 15.90 -2.55 -15.67
N LYS A 125 16.06 -3.75 -15.08
CA LYS A 125 15.44 -5.01 -15.56
C LYS A 125 14.42 -5.61 -14.61
N ILE A 126 14.35 -5.14 -13.36
CA ILE A 126 13.49 -5.70 -12.32
C ILE A 126 12.73 -4.57 -11.65
N HIS A 127 11.42 -4.72 -11.59
CA HIS A 127 10.54 -3.83 -10.84
C HIS A 127 9.78 -4.64 -9.80
N ASN A 128 9.87 -4.22 -8.54
CA ASN A 128 9.26 -4.90 -7.41
C ASN A 128 7.96 -4.19 -7.00
N LEU A 129 6.94 -4.98 -6.68
CA LEU A 129 5.63 -4.53 -6.21
C LEU A 129 5.34 -5.22 -4.87
N VAL A 130 4.95 -4.46 -3.85
CA VAL A 130 4.62 -4.99 -2.53
C VAL A 130 3.12 -5.06 -2.34
N VAL A 131 2.65 -6.18 -1.82
CA VAL A 131 1.25 -6.44 -1.50
C VAL A 131 1.14 -7.18 -0.16
N CYS A 132 -0.03 -7.23 0.45
CA CYS A 132 -0.41 -8.24 1.43
C CYS A 132 -1.75 -8.85 1.01
N THR A 133 -1.74 -10.09 0.50
CA THR A 133 -2.94 -10.74 -0.03
C THR A 133 -3.92 -11.16 1.06
N LEU A 134 -3.44 -11.48 2.26
CA LEU A 134 -4.27 -11.96 3.38
C LEU A 134 -4.98 -10.84 4.14
N CYS A 135 -4.26 -9.75 4.41
CA CYS A 135 -4.79 -8.67 5.23
C CYS A 135 -4.30 -7.30 4.71
N SER A 136 -3.54 -6.57 5.51
CA SER A 136 -2.95 -5.29 5.12
C SER A 136 -1.63 -5.06 5.87
N CYS A 137 -0.81 -6.11 5.93
CA CYS A 137 0.50 -6.06 6.57
C CYS A 137 1.36 -5.00 5.88
N TYR A 138 1.80 -4.02 6.66
CA TYR A 138 2.40 -2.79 6.18
C TYR A 138 3.49 -2.34 7.16
N PRO A 139 4.62 -1.80 6.70
CA PRO A 139 5.70 -1.37 7.59
C PRO A 139 5.41 0.01 8.20
N TRP A 140 4.63 0.03 9.27
CA TRP A 140 4.15 1.25 9.93
C TRP A 140 5.27 2.14 10.45
N SER A 141 6.31 1.53 11.04
CA SER A 141 7.45 2.26 11.60
C SER A 141 8.23 3.07 10.55
N THR A 142 8.17 2.63 9.31
CA THR A 142 8.94 3.16 8.19
C THR A 142 8.10 4.00 7.23
N LEU A 143 6.86 3.57 6.94
CA LEU A 143 5.99 4.21 5.95
C LEU A 143 4.76 4.91 6.54
N GLY A 144 4.58 4.86 7.87
CA GLY A 144 3.42 5.47 8.55
C GLY A 144 2.12 4.72 8.29
N LEU A 145 1.02 5.44 8.13
CA LEU A 145 -0.30 4.83 7.90
C LEU A 145 -0.41 4.27 6.47
N PRO A 146 -0.96 3.06 6.30
CA PRO A 146 -1.17 2.50 4.98
C PRO A 146 -2.22 3.31 4.20
N PRO A 147 -2.00 3.57 2.90
CA PRO A 147 -3.00 4.22 2.07
C PRO A 147 -4.23 3.31 1.90
N VAL A 148 -5.39 3.92 1.65
CA VAL A 148 -6.66 3.19 1.55
C VAL A 148 -6.61 2.12 0.45
N TRP A 149 -6.03 2.45 -0.71
CA TRP A 149 -5.92 1.53 -1.84
C TRP A 149 -5.11 0.26 -1.49
N TYR A 150 -4.05 0.37 -0.65
CA TYR A 150 -3.23 -0.78 -0.25
C TYR A 150 -4.04 -1.86 0.49
N LYS A 151 -5.07 -1.45 1.21
CA LYS A 151 -5.98 -2.34 1.95
C LYS A 151 -7.14 -2.88 1.12
N SER A 152 -7.37 -2.33 -0.07
CA SER A 152 -8.51 -2.74 -0.91
C SER A 152 -8.37 -4.18 -1.38
N THR A 153 -9.49 -4.90 -1.43
CA THR A 153 -9.51 -6.28 -1.94
C THR A 153 -9.13 -6.35 -3.42
N ALA A 154 -9.48 -5.33 -4.19
CA ALA A 154 -9.13 -5.22 -5.60
C ALA A 154 -7.61 -5.15 -5.80
N TYR A 155 -6.91 -4.23 -5.12
CA TYR A 155 -5.44 -4.15 -5.18
C TYR A 155 -4.79 -5.47 -4.78
N ARG A 156 -5.20 -6.02 -3.63
CA ARG A 156 -4.60 -7.24 -3.06
C ARG A 156 -4.73 -8.45 -3.98
N ALA A 157 -5.90 -8.67 -4.56
CA ALA A 157 -6.13 -9.79 -5.47
C ALA A 157 -5.46 -9.57 -6.84
N ARG A 158 -5.61 -8.38 -7.41
CA ARG A 158 -5.14 -8.09 -8.76
C ARG A 158 -3.63 -7.96 -8.86
N SER A 159 -2.94 -7.50 -7.81
CA SER A 159 -1.48 -7.38 -7.80
C SER A 159 -0.77 -8.70 -8.07
N VAL A 160 -1.35 -9.84 -7.69
CA VAL A 160 -0.76 -11.17 -7.95
C VAL A 160 -1.26 -11.79 -9.27
N ILE A 161 -2.41 -11.37 -9.78
CA ILE A 161 -3.00 -11.92 -11.02
C ILE A 161 -2.53 -11.12 -12.24
N ASP A 162 -2.59 -9.78 -12.17
CA ASP A 162 -2.21 -8.85 -13.23
C ASP A 162 -1.43 -7.65 -12.65
N PRO A 163 -0.20 -7.85 -12.18
CA PRO A 163 0.58 -6.77 -11.58
C PRO A 163 0.84 -5.60 -12.56
N ARG A 164 1.03 -5.90 -13.85
CA ARG A 164 1.23 -4.86 -14.86
C ARG A 164 -0.02 -4.03 -15.11
N GLY A 165 -1.20 -4.64 -15.06
CA GLY A 165 -2.48 -3.93 -15.13
C GLY A 165 -2.65 -2.99 -13.94
N VAL A 166 -2.34 -3.46 -12.73
CA VAL A 166 -2.35 -2.63 -11.53
C VAL A 166 -1.38 -1.46 -11.67
N LEU A 167 -0.13 -1.68 -12.10
CA LEU A 167 0.84 -0.60 -12.28
C LEU A 167 0.36 0.46 -13.28
N ARG A 168 -0.28 0.05 -14.40
CA ARG A 168 -0.87 1.00 -15.37
C ARG A 168 -1.97 1.86 -14.74
N GLU A 169 -2.77 1.32 -13.84
CA GLU A 169 -3.80 2.10 -13.12
C GLU A 169 -3.19 3.18 -12.22
N PHE A 170 -1.98 2.94 -11.70
CA PHE A 170 -1.18 3.95 -10.98
C PHE A 170 -0.41 4.88 -11.93
N GLY A 171 -0.58 4.76 -13.24
CA GLY A 171 0.12 5.58 -14.24
C GLY A 171 1.55 5.13 -14.52
N LEU A 172 1.93 3.90 -14.10
CA LEU A 172 3.26 3.37 -14.33
C LEU A 172 3.25 2.32 -15.45
N GLU A 173 3.81 2.69 -16.59
CA GLU A 173 4.05 1.78 -17.69
C GLU A 173 5.51 1.29 -17.69
N LEU A 174 5.68 -0.02 -17.77
CA LEU A 174 6.99 -0.68 -17.81
C LEU A 174 7.16 -1.39 -19.15
N GLY A 175 8.35 -1.29 -19.73
CA GLY A 175 8.72 -2.04 -20.94
C GLY A 175 8.59 -3.55 -20.72
N ASN A 176 8.39 -4.29 -21.81
CA ASN A 176 8.20 -5.75 -21.74
C ASN A 176 9.45 -6.49 -21.24
N GLU A 177 10.63 -5.86 -21.39
CA GLU A 177 11.93 -6.38 -20.93
C GLU A 177 12.12 -6.28 -19.42
N VAL A 178 11.27 -5.52 -18.70
CA VAL A 178 11.36 -5.36 -17.25
C VAL A 178 10.55 -6.48 -16.58
N GLU A 179 11.19 -7.29 -15.79
CA GLU A 179 10.54 -8.31 -14.96
C GLU A 179 9.81 -7.63 -13.79
N VAL A 180 8.52 -7.92 -13.59
CA VAL A 180 7.74 -7.47 -12.44
C VAL A 180 7.70 -8.59 -11.41
N ARG A 181 8.21 -8.33 -10.20
CA ARG A 181 8.19 -9.24 -9.06
C ARG A 181 7.22 -8.75 -8.01
N VAL A 182 6.31 -9.61 -7.58
CA VAL A 182 5.33 -9.30 -6.53
C VAL A 182 5.77 -9.94 -5.22
N TRP A 183 5.82 -9.14 -4.16
CA TRP A 183 6.23 -9.55 -2.83
C TRP A 183 5.05 -9.47 -1.87
N ASP A 184 4.66 -10.62 -1.32
CA ASP A 184 3.51 -10.74 -0.44
C ASP A 184 3.95 -10.64 1.03
N SER A 185 3.66 -9.50 1.67
CA SER A 185 3.95 -9.28 3.08
C SER A 185 3.08 -10.17 3.97
N THR A 186 3.63 -10.63 5.08
CA THR A 186 2.95 -11.46 6.06
C THR A 186 2.89 -10.78 7.43
N ALA A 187 2.28 -11.44 8.43
CA ALA A 187 2.27 -10.93 9.81
C ALA A 187 3.68 -10.79 10.39
N ASP A 188 4.62 -11.63 9.97
CA ASP A 188 5.97 -11.69 10.53
C ASP A 188 7.00 -10.95 9.68
N LEU A 189 6.69 -10.66 8.41
CA LEU A 189 7.63 -10.10 7.46
C LEU A 189 6.99 -9.01 6.60
N ARG A 190 7.67 -7.88 6.47
CA ARG A 190 7.30 -6.75 5.61
C ARG A 190 8.33 -6.56 4.52
N TYR A 191 7.89 -6.08 3.37
CA TYR A 191 8.77 -5.70 2.29
C TYR A 191 8.81 -4.19 2.10
N LEU A 192 9.98 -3.69 1.73
CA LEU A 192 10.22 -2.31 1.32
C LEU A 192 10.94 -2.33 -0.03
N VAL A 193 10.47 -1.55 -0.99
CA VAL A 193 11.19 -1.39 -2.26
C VAL A 193 12.24 -0.32 -2.10
N LEU A 194 13.49 -0.64 -2.50
CA LEU A 194 14.52 0.34 -2.80
C LEU A 194 14.38 0.73 -4.27
N PRO A 195 13.77 1.87 -4.59
CA PRO A 195 13.61 2.30 -5.98
C PRO A 195 14.93 2.71 -6.60
N GLU A 196 15.00 2.69 -7.94
CA GLU A 196 16.15 3.24 -8.67
C GLU A 196 16.32 4.73 -8.34
N ARG A 197 17.58 5.15 -8.17
CA ARG A 197 17.90 6.57 -8.03
C ARG A 197 17.64 7.26 -9.37
N PRO A 198 16.89 8.38 -9.40
CA PRO A 198 16.62 9.08 -10.65
C PRO A 198 17.92 9.60 -11.29
N ALA A 199 18.04 9.47 -12.60
CA ALA A 199 19.14 10.06 -13.34
C ALA A 199 19.17 11.59 -13.16
N GLY A 200 20.36 12.19 -13.16
CA GLY A 200 20.55 13.63 -12.98
C GLY A 200 20.49 14.10 -11.53
N THR A 201 20.45 13.16 -10.56
CA THR A 201 20.42 13.50 -9.13
C THR A 201 21.79 13.29 -8.44
N GLU A 202 22.86 13.06 -9.20
CA GLU A 202 24.18 12.68 -8.67
C GLU A 202 24.78 13.76 -7.75
N HIS A 203 24.41 15.02 -8.00
CA HIS A 203 24.85 16.20 -7.23
C HIS A 203 23.97 16.50 -6.00
N MET A 204 22.84 15.82 -5.86
CA MET A 204 21.88 16.11 -4.79
C MET A 204 22.35 15.54 -3.46
N SER A 205 22.15 16.32 -2.40
CA SER A 205 22.35 15.90 -1.02
C SER A 205 21.34 14.83 -0.59
N GLU A 206 21.65 14.10 0.48
CA GLU A 206 20.72 13.12 1.07
C GLU A 206 19.37 13.74 1.44
N ALA A 207 19.36 14.98 1.93
CA ALA A 207 18.13 15.68 2.29
C ALA A 207 17.26 16.01 1.06
N GLU A 208 17.87 16.46 -0.04
CA GLU A 208 17.16 16.72 -1.30
C GLU A 208 16.62 15.43 -1.92
N LEU A 209 17.42 14.36 -1.89
CA LEU A 209 16.99 13.04 -2.35
C LEU A 209 15.83 12.49 -1.51
N THR A 210 15.86 12.70 -0.19
CA THR A 210 14.77 12.31 0.71
C THR A 210 13.43 12.96 0.31
N ALA A 211 13.47 14.20 -0.16
CA ALA A 211 12.27 14.92 -0.59
C ALA A 211 11.65 14.35 -1.87
N LEU A 212 12.42 13.64 -2.70
CA LEU A 212 11.93 13.02 -3.94
C LEU A 212 11.22 11.68 -3.69
N VAL A 213 11.60 10.95 -2.64
CA VAL A 213 11.10 9.59 -2.40
C VAL A 213 9.68 9.64 -1.88
N THR A 214 8.78 8.99 -2.60
CA THR A 214 7.37 8.87 -2.22
C THR A 214 7.06 7.50 -1.61
N ARG A 215 5.98 7.41 -0.84
CA ARG A 215 5.45 6.14 -0.33
C ARG A 215 5.17 5.15 -1.45
N ASP A 216 4.58 5.63 -2.52
CA ASP A 216 4.18 4.82 -3.67
C ASP A 216 5.39 4.19 -4.36
N ALA A 217 6.51 4.91 -4.43
CA ALA A 217 7.77 4.36 -4.95
C ALA A 217 8.34 3.26 -4.03
N MET A 218 8.20 3.40 -2.71
CA MET A 218 8.65 2.42 -1.72
C MET A 218 7.74 1.19 -1.62
N LEU A 219 6.54 1.23 -2.19
CA LEU A 219 5.63 0.09 -2.37
C LEU A 219 5.70 -0.49 -3.79
N GLY A 220 6.36 0.22 -4.70
CA GLY A 220 6.57 -0.21 -6.09
C GLY A 220 5.44 0.14 -7.04
N VAL A 221 4.46 0.98 -6.68
CA VAL A 221 3.40 1.42 -7.59
C VAL A 221 3.77 2.69 -8.38
N ALA A 222 4.93 3.29 -8.08
CA ALA A 222 5.48 4.44 -8.79
C ALA A 222 7.00 4.34 -8.94
N LYS A 223 7.58 5.10 -9.85
CA LYS A 223 9.02 5.40 -9.87
C LYS A 223 9.27 6.74 -9.18
N VAL A 224 10.49 6.92 -8.67
CA VAL A 224 10.93 8.23 -8.21
C VAL A 224 11.30 9.06 -9.43
N SER A 225 10.82 10.30 -9.51
CA SER A 225 11.11 11.24 -10.59
C SER A 225 11.51 12.60 -10.01
N LEU A 226 12.27 13.34 -10.78
CA LEU A 226 12.46 14.77 -10.49
C LEU A 226 11.12 15.49 -10.64
N PRO A 227 10.84 16.52 -9.81
CA PRO A 227 9.71 17.38 -10.06
C PRO A 227 9.84 17.91 -11.50
N SER A 228 8.81 17.69 -12.34
CA SER A 228 8.75 18.36 -13.63
C SER A 228 8.87 19.86 -13.35
N GLU A 229 9.81 20.53 -14.01
CA GLU A 229 9.80 21.99 -14.00
C GLU A 229 8.43 22.41 -14.53
N SER A 230 7.52 22.71 -13.61
CA SER A 230 6.27 23.34 -13.97
C SER A 230 6.67 24.63 -14.68
N ILE A 231 6.39 24.67 -16.00
CA ILE A 231 6.53 25.84 -16.83
C ILE A 231 6.07 27.02 -15.98
N ARG A 232 7.03 27.88 -15.58
CA ARG A 232 6.70 29.16 -14.96
C ARG A 232 5.94 29.95 -16.02
N PRO A 233 4.77 30.49 -15.64
CA PRO A 233 4.01 31.32 -16.54
C PRO A 233 4.78 32.60 -16.95
#